data_e0bdb03e3c6cbc530e3ded9889969167
#
_entry.id   e0bdb03e3c6cbc530e3ded9889969167
#
_cell.length_a   1.000
_cell.length_b   1.000
_cell.length_c   1.000
_cell.angle_alpha   90.00
_cell.angle_beta   90.00
_cell.angle_gamma   90.00
#
_symmetry.space_group_name_H-M   'P 1'
#
loop_
_entity.id
_entity.type
_entity.pdbx_description
1 polymer ?
#
loop_
_entity_poly.entity_id
_entity_poly.type
_entity_poly.pdbx_seq_one_letter_code
_entity_poly.pdbx_strand_id
1 'polypeptide(L)'
;MAVNQASGFQADTINYIDKKTLPLARRQLVAYQFGDPLTLPEGMGNTYTATRFNRLPLPFAPLSEGVPPIGETMTIQQVTATAQQWGDKVTITDVAEIEIFHPLFQKAIELSALQISETLERNTFLALMAGTQVNYVNSRGSRAALAAGDVLDTTTVIRTDAALETLGAPRFMGDEQTDTKIEASSGGKKASANPREMPHYAALIHTLVVADFRQNSTVVQAWTYSDLNRLYNYEAGEWSGIRFCKSNMVPSWTGYAAIVGNYAANAGSFSAASQYILVTGVDTQNQYESRIYGGAAPAAIVMAAANGGITVTTPNTVGYTFNIYVGTTNSPTNLGLCASGPVNGPLAGQATQIPPNTAVTITGTGMAQTPPASPATGLTVYPTYVIGRGAYGQVKLKDVEWSYLKDADKSDPLNQQRIIGWKTFYGTILLNVQFMARIESVSAYTATFG
;
A
#
# COMPACT_ATOMS: atom_id res chain seq x y z
N MET A 1 -31.81 37.51 47.04
CA MET A 1 -31.51 36.13 47.43
C MET A 1 -30.33 35.69 46.62
N ALA A 2 -29.23 35.31 47.27
CA ALA A 2 -28.10 34.67 46.54
C ALA A 2 -28.50 33.22 46.24
N VAL A 3 -28.54 32.87 44.97
CA VAL A 3 -28.82 31.49 44.52
C VAL A 3 -27.48 30.78 44.34
N ASN A 4 -27.24 29.71 45.08
CA ASN A 4 -26.09 28.83 44.91
C ASN A 4 -26.27 28.02 43.62
N GLN A 5 -25.46 28.28 42.63
CA GLN A 5 -25.46 27.54 41.37
C GLN A 5 -24.40 26.42 41.38
N ALA A 6 -24.66 25.31 40.64
CA ALA A 6 -23.73 24.18 40.53
C ALA A 6 -22.32 24.59 40.07
N SER A 7 -22.20 25.69 39.33
CA SER A 7 -20.90 26.27 38.92
C SER A 7 -20.03 26.76 40.07
N GLY A 8 -20.64 27.03 41.25
CA GLY A 8 -19.90 27.41 42.47
C GLY A 8 -19.30 26.21 43.24
N PHE A 9 -19.70 24.98 42.88
CA PHE A 9 -19.25 23.73 43.50
C PHE A 9 -18.46 22.84 42.53
N GLN A 10 -17.68 23.40 41.65
CA GLN A 10 -16.92 22.67 40.64
C GLN A 10 -15.97 21.60 41.20
N ALA A 11 -15.50 21.77 42.42
CA ALA A 11 -14.61 20.81 43.06
C ALA A 11 -15.31 19.50 43.46
N ASP A 12 -16.63 19.51 43.66
CA ASP A 12 -17.42 18.33 44.08
C ASP A 12 -18.21 17.68 42.92
N THR A 13 -18.05 18.18 41.70
CA THR A 13 -18.75 17.62 40.52
C THR A 13 -18.05 16.34 40.06
N ILE A 14 -18.62 15.20 40.38
CA ILE A 14 -18.14 13.89 39.90
C ILE A 14 -18.74 13.62 38.55
N ASN A 15 -17.89 13.49 37.55
CA ASN A 15 -18.32 13.09 36.20
C ASN A 15 -18.62 11.58 36.19
N TYR A 16 -19.78 11.21 35.66
CA TYR A 16 -20.11 9.81 35.43
C TYR A 16 -19.32 9.27 34.27
N ILE A 17 -18.53 8.22 34.47
CA ILE A 17 -17.78 7.51 33.46
C ILE A 17 -18.46 6.17 33.16
N ASP A 18 -18.94 5.98 31.93
CA ASP A 18 -19.53 4.71 31.50
C ASP A 18 -18.47 3.61 31.39
N LYS A 19 -18.79 2.41 31.90
CA LYS A 19 -17.93 1.21 31.72
C LYS A 19 -17.81 0.78 30.27
N LYS A 20 -18.79 1.14 29.44
CA LYS A 20 -18.81 0.78 28.00
C LYS A 20 -17.89 1.71 27.21
N THR A 21 -16.79 1.17 26.73
CA THR A 21 -15.93 1.91 25.80
C THR A 21 -16.61 2.05 24.44
N LEU A 22 -16.44 3.22 23.79
CA LEU A 22 -16.96 3.44 22.45
C LEU A 22 -16.28 2.48 21.45
N PRO A 23 -17.02 2.00 20.44
CA PRO A 23 -16.44 1.15 19.42
C PRO A 23 -15.41 1.90 18.59
N LEU A 24 -14.27 1.28 18.36
CA LEU A 24 -13.24 1.80 17.46
C LEU A 24 -13.61 1.52 16.01
N ALA A 25 -13.37 2.50 15.11
CA ALA A 25 -13.48 2.29 13.69
C ALA A 25 -12.47 1.22 13.24
N ARG A 26 -12.96 0.15 12.59
CA ARG A 26 -12.13 -0.96 12.15
C ARG A 26 -11.76 -0.80 10.67
N ARG A 27 -10.52 -1.12 10.35
CA ARG A 27 -10.07 -1.21 8.96
C ARG A 27 -10.49 -2.53 8.34
N GLN A 28 -10.70 -2.50 7.02
CA GLN A 28 -11.10 -3.67 6.24
C GLN A 28 -9.85 -4.36 5.70
N LEU A 29 -9.50 -5.49 6.27
CA LEU A 29 -8.29 -6.26 5.95
C LEU A 29 -8.65 -7.29 4.88
N VAL A 30 -8.08 -7.18 3.70
CA VAL A 30 -8.47 -7.96 2.52
C VAL A 30 -7.28 -8.49 1.73
N ALA A 31 -6.20 -7.72 1.60
CA ALA A 31 -5.08 -8.07 0.73
C ALA A 31 -4.33 -9.32 1.22
N TYR A 32 -4.29 -9.53 2.53
CA TYR A 32 -3.57 -10.68 3.09
C TYR A 32 -4.12 -12.05 2.63
N GLN A 33 -5.41 -12.16 2.30
CA GLN A 33 -6.05 -13.45 1.98
C GLN A 33 -5.69 -14.03 0.59
N PHE A 34 -5.15 -13.21 -0.32
CA PHE A 34 -4.87 -13.61 -1.72
C PHE A 34 -3.39 -13.93 -1.99
N GLY A 35 -2.50 -13.64 -1.04
CA GLY A 35 -1.07 -13.92 -1.20
C GLY A 35 -0.74 -15.40 -0.96
N ASP A 36 0.17 -15.94 -1.76
CA ASP A 36 0.68 -17.31 -1.54
C ASP A 36 1.50 -17.36 -0.25
N PRO A 37 1.21 -18.27 0.69
CA PRO A 37 1.98 -18.39 1.91
C PRO A 37 3.34 -19.04 1.61
N LEU A 38 4.43 -18.33 1.90
CA LEU A 38 5.80 -18.78 1.71
C LEU A 38 6.50 -18.82 3.07
N THR A 39 6.92 -20.01 3.47
CA THR A 39 7.61 -20.20 4.75
C THR A 39 9.11 -20.30 4.53
N LEU A 40 9.87 -19.49 5.26
CA LEU A 40 11.33 -19.54 5.28
C LEU A 40 11.76 -20.42 6.47
N PRO A 41 12.56 -21.47 6.27
CA PRO A 41 13.07 -22.28 7.37
C PRO A 41 14.00 -21.49 8.28
N GLU A 42 13.93 -21.72 9.59
CA GLU A 42 14.86 -21.12 10.55
C GLU A 42 16.31 -21.56 10.26
N GLY A 43 17.24 -20.63 10.39
CA GLY A 43 18.67 -20.90 10.14
C GLY A 43 19.13 -20.75 8.68
N MET A 44 18.22 -20.49 7.74
CA MET A 44 18.54 -20.31 6.31
C MET A 44 18.68 -18.82 5.89
N GLY A 45 18.85 -17.92 6.84
CA GLY A 45 18.89 -16.48 6.57
C GLY A 45 17.49 -15.85 6.52
N ASN A 46 17.41 -14.60 6.07
CA ASN A 46 16.18 -13.82 6.02
C ASN A 46 15.71 -13.49 4.60
N THR A 47 16.40 -13.99 3.59
CA THR A 47 16.10 -13.71 2.18
C THR A 47 15.48 -14.93 1.52
N TYR A 48 14.28 -14.75 0.99
CA TYR A 48 13.58 -15.73 0.18
C TYR A 48 13.84 -15.46 -1.30
N THR A 49 14.26 -16.47 -2.05
CA THR A 49 14.50 -16.39 -3.48
C THR A 49 13.57 -17.35 -4.21
N ALA A 50 12.65 -16.80 -4.99
CA ALA A 50 11.81 -17.57 -5.91
C ALA A 50 12.49 -17.66 -7.28
N THR A 51 12.57 -18.84 -7.85
CA THR A 51 13.19 -19.10 -9.14
C THR A 51 12.14 -19.53 -10.16
N ARG A 52 12.17 -18.92 -11.33
CA ARG A 52 11.32 -19.27 -12.46
C ARG A 52 12.17 -19.59 -13.68
N PHE A 53 11.83 -20.67 -14.37
CA PHE A 53 12.39 -20.96 -15.70
C PHE A 53 11.61 -20.22 -16.77
N ASN A 54 12.32 -19.59 -17.70
CA ASN A 54 11.70 -18.97 -18.84
C ASN A 54 11.25 -20.02 -19.85
N ARG A 55 10.20 -19.70 -20.61
CA ARG A 55 9.75 -20.58 -21.71
C ARG A 55 10.86 -20.73 -22.75
N LEU A 56 11.03 -21.94 -23.26
CA LEU A 56 11.87 -22.19 -24.40
C LEU A 56 11.20 -21.62 -25.67
N PRO A 57 11.98 -21.08 -26.61
CA PRO A 57 11.47 -20.67 -27.91
C PRO A 57 10.86 -21.89 -28.64
N LEU A 58 9.81 -21.65 -29.41
CA LEU A 58 9.21 -22.68 -30.23
C LEU A 58 10.12 -23.01 -31.42
N PRO A 59 10.22 -24.29 -31.81
CA PRO A 59 10.95 -24.68 -33.01
C PRO A 59 10.39 -23.95 -34.26
N PHE A 60 11.22 -23.23 -34.95
CA PHE A 60 10.79 -22.43 -36.10
C PHE A 60 10.71 -23.21 -37.41
N ALA A 61 11.47 -24.30 -37.52
CA ALA A 61 11.55 -25.08 -38.76
C ALA A 61 11.42 -26.60 -38.44
N PRO A 62 10.88 -27.39 -39.37
CA PRO A 62 10.92 -28.84 -39.26
C PRO A 62 12.37 -29.36 -39.32
N LEU A 63 12.60 -30.49 -38.65
CA LEU A 63 13.92 -31.12 -38.64
C LEU A 63 14.28 -31.62 -40.03
N SER A 64 15.54 -31.43 -40.44
CA SER A 64 16.10 -32.05 -41.60
C SER A 64 16.55 -33.47 -41.29
N GLU A 65 16.31 -34.40 -42.19
CA GLU A 65 16.70 -35.79 -42.02
C GLU A 65 18.23 -35.91 -41.88
N GLY A 66 18.64 -36.62 -40.81
CA GLY A 66 20.05 -36.89 -40.52
C GLY A 66 20.84 -35.72 -39.91
N VAL A 67 20.19 -34.54 -39.64
CA VAL A 67 20.84 -33.39 -39.02
C VAL A 67 20.26 -33.17 -37.60
N PRO A 68 21.06 -33.32 -36.52
CA PRO A 68 20.58 -33.06 -35.18
C PRO A 68 20.29 -31.54 -35.00
N PRO A 69 19.21 -31.17 -34.29
CA PRO A 69 18.92 -29.77 -34.01
C PRO A 69 19.96 -29.14 -33.08
N ILE A 70 20.13 -27.84 -33.20
CA ILE A 70 20.92 -27.06 -32.25
C ILE A 70 20.13 -26.99 -30.93
N GLY A 71 20.79 -27.35 -29.83
CA GLY A 71 20.14 -27.31 -28.51
C GLY A 71 19.84 -25.89 -28.03
N GLU A 72 18.67 -25.71 -27.44
CA GLU A 72 18.28 -24.45 -26.81
C GLU A 72 18.80 -24.35 -25.37
N THR A 73 19.14 -23.14 -24.94
CA THR A 73 19.62 -22.87 -23.59
C THR A 73 18.46 -22.50 -22.65
N MET A 74 18.40 -23.12 -21.49
CA MET A 74 17.45 -22.77 -20.43
C MET A 74 17.93 -21.53 -19.68
N THR A 75 17.05 -20.55 -19.51
CA THR A 75 17.33 -19.33 -18.72
C THR A 75 16.45 -19.30 -17.48
N ILE A 76 16.99 -18.72 -16.39
CA ILE A 76 16.34 -18.63 -15.09
C ILE A 76 16.15 -17.16 -14.74
N GLN A 77 14.99 -16.84 -14.17
CA GLN A 77 14.72 -15.57 -13.55
C GLN A 77 14.52 -15.75 -12.06
N GLN A 78 15.17 -14.94 -11.25
CA GLN A 78 15.05 -14.97 -9.80
C GLN A 78 14.40 -13.69 -9.27
N VAL A 79 13.52 -13.85 -8.32
CA VAL A 79 12.90 -12.75 -7.57
C VAL A 79 13.19 -12.96 -6.09
N THR A 80 13.71 -11.95 -5.41
CA THR A 80 14.11 -12.02 -4.02
C THR A 80 13.29 -11.10 -3.13
N ALA A 81 12.98 -11.54 -1.93
CA ALA A 81 12.43 -10.70 -0.87
C ALA A 81 13.13 -10.98 0.45
N THR A 82 13.29 -9.94 1.24
CA THR A 82 13.88 -10.03 2.58
C THR A 82 12.77 -9.90 3.62
N ALA A 83 12.65 -10.91 4.48
CA ALA A 83 11.80 -10.84 5.66
C ALA A 83 12.44 -9.92 6.69
N GLN A 84 11.70 -8.92 7.13
CA GLN A 84 12.13 -7.94 8.14
C GLN A 84 11.42 -8.20 9.45
N GLN A 85 12.07 -7.83 10.55
CA GLN A 85 11.47 -7.90 11.87
C GLN A 85 10.56 -6.69 12.09
N TRP A 86 9.29 -6.95 12.38
CA TRP A 86 8.29 -5.97 12.75
C TRP A 86 7.87 -6.20 14.17
N GLY A 87 7.66 -5.16 14.93
CA GLY A 87 7.19 -5.27 16.31
C GLY A 87 6.96 -3.92 16.95
N ASP A 88 6.17 -3.93 18.01
CA ASP A 88 5.91 -2.75 18.84
C ASP A 88 5.64 -3.17 20.28
N LYS A 89 5.66 -2.22 21.20
CA LYS A 89 5.37 -2.45 22.62
C LYS A 89 4.48 -1.35 23.19
N VAL A 90 3.60 -1.75 24.07
CA VAL A 90 2.80 -0.85 24.89
C VAL A 90 3.26 -0.99 26.34
N THR A 91 3.64 0.12 26.97
CA THR A 91 4.04 0.17 28.37
C THR A 91 2.93 0.84 29.18
N ILE A 92 2.48 0.20 30.24
CA ILE A 92 1.45 0.68 31.15
C ILE A 92 2.07 0.78 32.55
N THR A 93 1.93 1.93 33.20
CA THR A 93 2.41 2.09 34.57
C THR A 93 1.42 1.47 35.58
N ASP A 94 1.90 1.01 36.72
CA ASP A 94 1.10 0.49 37.81
C ASP A 94 0.11 1.52 38.35
N VAL A 95 0.54 2.78 38.44
CA VAL A 95 -0.30 3.91 38.84
C VAL A 95 -1.48 4.08 37.87
N ALA A 96 -1.22 4.04 36.57
CA ALA A 96 -2.28 4.17 35.56
C ALA A 96 -3.30 3.02 35.64
N GLU A 97 -2.85 1.80 35.94
CA GLU A 97 -3.76 0.65 36.10
C GLU A 97 -4.64 0.76 37.35
N ILE A 98 -4.14 1.39 38.43
CA ILE A 98 -4.89 1.60 39.68
C ILE A 98 -5.87 2.78 39.56
N GLU A 99 -5.43 3.87 38.90
CA GLU A 99 -6.23 5.11 38.83
C GLU A 99 -7.30 5.09 37.74
N ILE A 100 -7.07 4.34 36.65
CA ILE A 100 -8.00 4.35 35.52
C ILE A 100 -9.06 3.27 35.68
N PHE A 101 -10.29 3.69 35.51
CA PHE A 101 -11.48 2.85 35.69
C PHE A 101 -11.58 1.71 34.63
N HIS A 102 -11.01 1.86 33.46
CA HIS A 102 -11.08 0.88 32.40
C HIS A 102 -9.96 -0.16 32.48
N PRO A 103 -10.19 -1.42 32.03
CA PRO A 103 -9.17 -2.47 32.03
C PRO A 103 -8.12 -2.21 30.93
N LEU A 104 -7.11 -1.40 31.24
CA LEU A 104 -6.07 -0.94 30.30
C LEU A 104 -5.32 -2.09 29.65
N PHE A 105 -4.96 -3.11 30.43
CA PHE A 105 -4.18 -4.23 29.92
C PHE A 105 -4.92 -5.03 28.83
N GLN A 106 -6.21 -5.29 29.03
CA GLN A 106 -7.02 -5.98 28.02
C GLN A 106 -7.19 -5.15 26.75
N LYS A 107 -7.39 -3.84 26.92
CA LYS A 107 -7.50 -2.91 25.79
C LYS A 107 -6.18 -2.79 25.01
N ALA A 108 -5.05 -2.81 25.69
CA ALA A 108 -3.74 -2.81 25.02
C ALA A 108 -3.53 -4.07 24.17
N ILE A 109 -3.96 -5.25 24.64
CA ILE A 109 -3.92 -6.50 23.85
C ILE A 109 -4.80 -6.38 22.60
N GLU A 110 -6.04 -5.90 22.73
CA GLU A 110 -6.96 -5.72 21.59
C GLU A 110 -6.38 -4.75 20.54
N LEU A 111 -5.84 -3.62 20.99
CA LEU A 111 -5.25 -2.60 20.10
C LEU A 111 -3.98 -3.11 19.42
N SER A 112 -3.14 -3.85 20.14
CA SER A 112 -1.93 -4.45 19.56
C SER A 112 -2.27 -5.53 18.52
N ALA A 113 -3.33 -6.33 18.74
CA ALA A 113 -3.79 -7.30 17.74
C ALA A 113 -4.30 -6.64 16.46
N LEU A 114 -5.00 -5.50 16.55
CA LEU A 114 -5.39 -4.70 15.40
C LEU A 114 -4.16 -4.13 14.69
N GLN A 115 -3.20 -3.59 15.43
CA GLN A 115 -1.96 -3.03 14.89
C GLN A 115 -1.15 -4.07 14.08
N ILE A 116 -1.06 -5.31 14.57
CA ILE A 116 -0.41 -6.41 13.84
C ILE A 116 -1.07 -6.60 12.48
N SER A 117 -2.39 -6.81 12.49
CA SER A 117 -3.16 -7.09 11.28
C SER A 117 -3.06 -5.95 10.27
N GLU A 118 -3.16 -4.71 10.72
CA GLU A 118 -3.02 -3.51 9.88
C GLU A 118 -1.60 -3.36 9.33
N THR A 119 -0.57 -3.74 10.10
CA THR A 119 0.82 -3.70 9.66
C THR A 119 1.09 -4.69 8.53
N LEU A 120 0.57 -5.93 8.63
CA LEU A 120 0.69 -6.94 7.59
C LEU A 120 -0.03 -6.53 6.31
N GLU A 121 -1.25 -6.02 6.43
CA GLU A 121 -2.05 -5.51 5.31
C GLU A 121 -1.35 -4.34 4.59
N ARG A 122 -0.85 -3.36 5.36
CA ARG A 122 -0.08 -2.24 4.82
C ARG A 122 1.15 -2.70 4.04
N ASN A 123 1.93 -3.63 4.61
CA ASN A 123 3.13 -4.14 3.94
C ASN A 123 2.78 -4.86 2.64
N THR A 124 1.64 -5.53 2.59
CA THR A 124 1.13 -6.15 1.37
C THR A 124 0.79 -5.08 0.32
N PHE A 125 0.08 -4.01 0.67
CA PHE A 125 -0.21 -2.92 -0.26
C PHE A 125 1.05 -2.20 -0.74
N LEU A 126 2.05 -1.98 0.12
CA LEU A 126 3.33 -1.39 -0.29
C LEU A 126 4.02 -2.23 -1.37
N ALA A 127 3.99 -3.55 -1.25
CA ALA A 127 4.52 -4.42 -2.29
C ALA A 127 3.68 -4.35 -3.59
N LEU A 128 2.34 -4.36 -3.50
CA LEU A 128 1.45 -4.25 -4.66
C LEU A 128 1.61 -2.92 -5.41
N MET A 129 1.95 -1.83 -4.72
CA MET A 129 2.23 -0.53 -5.35
C MET A 129 3.41 -0.58 -6.33
N ALA A 130 4.35 -1.49 -6.15
CA ALA A 130 5.50 -1.67 -7.04
C ALA A 130 5.15 -2.35 -8.38
N GLY A 131 3.92 -2.84 -8.57
CA GLY A 131 3.45 -3.43 -9.82
C GLY A 131 3.54 -2.46 -11.00
N THR A 132 4.08 -2.94 -12.12
CA THR A 132 4.37 -2.10 -13.31
C THR A 132 3.24 -2.05 -14.33
N GLN A 133 2.30 -3.01 -14.31
CA GLN A 133 1.17 -3.02 -15.24
C GLN A 133 0.07 -2.09 -14.73
N VAL A 134 -0.07 -0.93 -15.38
CA VAL A 134 -1.03 0.11 -15.00
C VAL A 134 -1.97 0.40 -16.16
N ASN A 135 -3.27 0.28 -15.90
CA ASN A 135 -4.34 0.68 -16.79
C ASN A 135 -5.01 1.95 -16.22
N TYR A 136 -5.03 3.01 -17.00
CA TYR A 136 -5.79 4.21 -16.64
C TYR A 136 -7.19 4.14 -17.23
N VAL A 137 -8.19 4.55 -16.43
CA VAL A 137 -9.57 4.63 -16.91
C VAL A 137 -9.67 5.63 -18.07
N ASN A 138 -10.71 5.47 -18.89
CA ASN A 138 -10.97 6.32 -20.05
C ASN A 138 -9.77 6.42 -21.03
N SER A 139 -8.94 5.35 -21.10
CA SER A 139 -7.75 5.27 -21.97
C SER A 139 -6.76 6.42 -21.77
N ARG A 140 -6.67 6.98 -20.57
CA ARG A 140 -5.64 7.99 -20.26
C ARG A 140 -4.24 7.40 -20.31
N GLY A 141 -3.25 8.20 -20.66
CA GLY A 141 -1.86 7.75 -20.81
C GLY A 141 -1.04 7.78 -19.50
N SER A 142 -1.50 8.50 -18.49
CA SER A 142 -0.78 8.67 -17.22
C SER A 142 -1.71 9.08 -16.09
N ARG A 143 -1.23 8.97 -14.85
CA ARG A 143 -1.95 9.44 -13.65
C ARG A 143 -2.23 10.95 -13.69
N ALA A 144 -1.30 11.73 -14.18
CA ALA A 144 -1.44 13.20 -14.32
C ALA A 144 -2.50 13.61 -15.35
N ALA A 145 -2.83 12.73 -16.30
CA ALA A 145 -3.83 12.99 -17.33
C ALA A 145 -5.27 12.64 -16.90
N LEU A 146 -5.45 12.04 -15.71
CA LEU A 146 -6.76 11.75 -15.16
C LEU A 146 -7.51 13.03 -14.82
N ALA A 147 -8.81 13.06 -15.11
CA ALA A 147 -9.73 14.17 -14.82
C ALA A 147 -10.79 13.74 -13.79
N ALA A 148 -11.51 14.72 -13.21
CA ALA A 148 -12.49 14.48 -12.16
C ALA A 148 -13.64 13.50 -12.56
N GLY A 149 -13.94 13.38 -13.85
CA GLY A 149 -14.95 12.44 -14.36
C GLY A 149 -14.43 11.05 -14.71
N ASP A 150 -13.13 10.78 -14.55
CA ASP A 150 -12.52 9.49 -14.90
C ASP A 150 -12.71 8.46 -13.75
N VAL A 151 -13.98 8.08 -13.54
CA VAL A 151 -14.39 7.06 -12.58
C VAL A 151 -14.20 5.66 -13.16
N LEU A 152 -14.16 4.63 -12.30
CA LEU A 152 -14.04 3.24 -12.75
C LEU A 152 -15.24 2.84 -13.63
N ASP A 153 -14.94 2.39 -14.84
CA ASP A 153 -15.93 1.97 -15.84
C ASP A 153 -15.81 0.47 -16.18
N THR A 154 -16.91 -0.09 -16.70
CA THR A 154 -16.99 -1.50 -17.09
C THR A 154 -16.02 -1.85 -18.22
N THR A 155 -15.76 -0.92 -19.14
CA THR A 155 -14.88 -1.11 -20.30
C THR A 155 -13.42 -1.31 -19.85
N THR A 156 -12.95 -0.52 -18.88
CA THR A 156 -11.59 -0.68 -18.35
C THR A 156 -11.44 -1.98 -17.57
N VAL A 157 -12.47 -2.42 -16.85
CA VAL A 157 -12.49 -3.71 -16.16
C VAL A 157 -12.36 -4.86 -17.15
N ILE A 158 -13.19 -4.89 -18.20
CA ILE A 158 -13.15 -5.92 -19.26
C ILE A 158 -11.78 -5.93 -19.97
N ARG A 159 -11.25 -4.74 -20.28
CA ARG A 159 -9.92 -4.63 -20.90
C ARG A 159 -8.81 -5.20 -20.00
N THR A 160 -8.93 -5.01 -18.69
CA THR A 160 -7.95 -5.54 -17.74
C THR A 160 -8.07 -7.05 -17.59
N ASP A 161 -9.27 -7.60 -17.58
CA ASP A 161 -9.52 -9.03 -17.61
C ASP A 161 -8.89 -9.69 -18.84
N ALA A 162 -9.20 -9.17 -20.03
CA ALA A 162 -8.63 -9.64 -21.29
C ALA A 162 -7.09 -9.52 -21.35
N ALA A 163 -6.52 -8.47 -20.75
CA ALA A 163 -5.06 -8.30 -20.69
C ALA A 163 -4.41 -9.39 -19.81
N LEU A 164 -5.00 -9.69 -18.65
CA LEU A 164 -4.50 -10.75 -17.76
C LEU A 164 -4.63 -12.14 -18.41
N GLU A 165 -5.74 -12.42 -19.09
CA GLU A 165 -5.92 -13.66 -19.85
C GLU A 165 -4.89 -13.80 -20.98
N THR A 166 -4.64 -12.72 -21.72
CA THR A 166 -3.64 -12.71 -22.80
C THR A 166 -2.23 -13.01 -22.28
N LEU A 167 -1.94 -12.56 -21.06
CA LEU A 167 -0.65 -12.86 -20.39
C LEU A 167 -0.62 -14.27 -19.77
N GLY A 168 -1.73 -15.01 -19.80
CA GLY A 168 -1.86 -16.33 -19.22
C GLY A 168 -1.82 -16.32 -17.68
N ALA A 169 -2.35 -15.28 -17.05
CA ALA A 169 -2.45 -15.21 -15.60
C ALA A 169 -3.45 -16.27 -15.09
N PRO A 170 -3.06 -17.13 -14.14
CA PRO A 170 -3.96 -18.14 -13.59
C PRO A 170 -5.03 -17.50 -12.71
N ARG A 171 -6.26 -18.00 -12.82
CA ARG A 171 -7.40 -17.58 -12.01
C ARG A 171 -7.42 -18.31 -10.67
N PHE A 172 -8.08 -17.73 -9.68
CA PHE A 172 -8.38 -18.41 -8.42
C PHE A 172 -9.52 -19.42 -8.66
N MET A 173 -9.51 -20.55 -7.94
CA MET A 173 -10.54 -21.59 -7.96
C MET A 173 -10.88 -22.12 -9.36
N GLY A 174 -10.07 -23.04 -9.80
CA GLY A 174 -10.24 -23.73 -11.08
C GLY A 174 -9.21 -23.26 -12.09
N ASP A 175 -8.31 -24.17 -12.40
CA ASP A 175 -7.28 -23.93 -13.40
C ASP A 175 -7.78 -24.51 -14.72
N GLU A 176 -8.31 -23.67 -15.58
CA GLU A 176 -8.64 -24.07 -16.95
C GLU A 176 -7.42 -24.54 -17.73
N GLN A 177 -6.21 -24.26 -17.23
CA GLN A 177 -4.94 -24.57 -17.90
C GLN A 177 -4.38 -25.95 -17.56
N THR A 178 -4.86 -26.66 -16.55
CA THR A 178 -4.32 -27.98 -16.16
C THR A 178 -5.03 -29.15 -16.81
N ASP A 179 -6.22 -28.95 -17.35
CA ASP A 179 -6.98 -30.03 -18.01
C ASP A 179 -6.72 -30.05 -19.52
N THR A 180 -5.54 -30.52 -19.92
CA THR A 180 -5.21 -30.77 -21.33
C THR A 180 -5.92 -31.99 -21.90
N LYS A 181 -6.69 -32.73 -21.08
CA LYS A 181 -7.53 -33.86 -21.50
C LYS A 181 -8.99 -33.51 -21.40
N ILE A 182 -9.56 -33.11 -22.53
CA ILE A 182 -11.00 -33.20 -22.74
C ILE A 182 -11.36 -34.66 -22.77
N GLU A 183 -11.58 -35.27 -21.63
CA GLU A 183 -12.15 -36.63 -21.58
C GLU A 183 -13.65 -36.50 -21.89
N ALA A 184 -13.98 -36.63 -23.15
CA ALA A 184 -15.36 -36.66 -23.62
C ALA A 184 -16.18 -37.84 -23.09
N SER A 185 -15.59 -38.79 -22.40
CA SER A 185 -16.24 -40.03 -22.00
C SER A 185 -16.44 -40.25 -20.49
N SER A 186 -15.76 -39.57 -19.64
CA SER A 186 -16.07 -39.58 -18.21
C SER A 186 -16.88 -38.35 -17.90
N GLY A 187 -18.20 -38.52 -17.70
CA GLY A 187 -19.13 -37.46 -17.38
C GLY A 187 -18.42 -36.34 -16.64
N GLY A 188 -18.01 -35.34 -17.41
CA GLY A 188 -16.97 -34.37 -17.12
C GLY A 188 -17.02 -33.97 -15.67
N LYS A 189 -15.88 -33.80 -15.01
CA LYS A 189 -15.91 -33.10 -13.74
C LYS A 189 -16.74 -31.89 -13.98
N LYS A 190 -18.01 -31.98 -13.57
CA LYS A 190 -18.97 -30.91 -13.71
C LYS A 190 -18.25 -29.71 -13.19
N ALA A 191 -18.03 -28.73 -14.03
CA ALA A 191 -17.82 -27.37 -13.56
C ALA A 191 -18.78 -27.27 -12.38
N SER A 192 -18.26 -27.16 -11.18
CA SER A 192 -19.06 -27.31 -9.97
C SER A 192 -20.28 -26.45 -10.17
N ALA A 193 -21.47 -27.04 -10.05
CA ALA A 193 -22.73 -26.29 -10.24
C ALA A 193 -22.89 -25.18 -9.20
N ASN A 194 -21.85 -25.00 -8.37
CA ASN A 194 -21.78 -23.96 -7.38
C ASN A 194 -21.08 -22.73 -8.00
N PRO A 195 -21.79 -21.62 -8.25
CA PRO A 195 -21.19 -20.40 -8.80
C PRO A 195 -20.05 -19.81 -7.95
N ARG A 196 -19.85 -20.32 -6.74
CA ARG A 196 -18.71 -19.97 -5.88
C ARG A 196 -17.36 -20.52 -6.35
N GLU A 197 -17.38 -21.56 -7.17
CA GLU A 197 -16.18 -22.28 -7.62
C GLU A 197 -15.79 -21.93 -9.06
N MET A 198 -16.42 -20.90 -9.65
CA MET A 198 -16.02 -20.43 -10.98
C MET A 198 -14.66 -19.77 -10.93
N PRO A 199 -13.78 -20.04 -11.92
CA PRO A 199 -12.49 -19.38 -12.04
C PRO A 199 -12.66 -17.86 -12.13
N HIS A 200 -11.93 -17.11 -11.29
CA HIS A 200 -12.03 -15.66 -11.24
C HIS A 200 -10.71 -15.01 -10.86
N TYR A 201 -10.56 -13.73 -11.20
CA TYR A 201 -9.54 -12.86 -10.62
C TYR A 201 -10.09 -12.17 -9.37
N ALA A 202 -9.20 -11.79 -8.45
CA ALA A 202 -9.57 -11.01 -7.28
C ALA A 202 -9.17 -9.54 -7.49
N ALA A 203 -10.07 -8.62 -7.17
CA ALA A 203 -9.79 -7.19 -7.23
C ALA A 203 -9.86 -6.56 -5.84
N LEU A 204 -8.78 -5.88 -5.43
CA LEU A 204 -8.74 -5.07 -4.21
C LEU A 204 -9.07 -3.64 -4.58
N ILE A 205 -10.18 -3.13 -4.09
CA ILE A 205 -10.75 -1.85 -4.50
C ILE A 205 -11.04 -0.96 -3.29
N HIS A 206 -10.85 0.35 -3.44
CA HIS A 206 -11.22 1.31 -2.40
C HIS A 206 -12.74 1.46 -2.28
N THR A 207 -13.24 1.67 -1.06
CA THR A 207 -14.68 1.75 -0.78
C THR A 207 -15.41 2.84 -1.57
N LEU A 208 -14.78 3.99 -1.82
CA LEU A 208 -15.33 5.09 -2.61
C LEU A 208 -15.48 4.71 -4.08
N VAL A 209 -14.49 4.02 -4.65
CA VAL A 209 -14.53 3.56 -6.06
C VAL A 209 -15.61 2.49 -6.26
N VAL A 210 -15.87 1.64 -5.26
CA VAL A 210 -17.01 0.70 -5.29
C VAL A 210 -18.34 1.46 -5.37
N ALA A 211 -18.46 2.59 -4.66
CA ALA A 211 -19.68 3.39 -4.69
C ALA A 211 -19.95 3.97 -6.10
N ASP A 212 -18.88 4.46 -6.77
CA ASP A 212 -18.99 4.91 -8.16
C ASP A 212 -19.36 3.76 -9.12
N PHE A 213 -18.68 2.61 -8.97
CA PHE A 213 -18.92 1.45 -9.83
C PHE A 213 -20.35 0.91 -9.69
N ARG A 214 -20.94 1.00 -8.50
CA ARG A 214 -22.34 0.65 -8.25
C ARG A 214 -23.36 1.57 -8.92
N GLN A 215 -22.99 2.75 -9.36
CA GLN A 215 -23.89 3.64 -10.10
C GLN A 215 -24.07 3.24 -11.55
N ASN A 216 -23.19 2.40 -12.09
CA ASN A 216 -23.34 1.88 -13.44
C ASN A 216 -24.51 0.91 -13.48
N SER A 217 -25.54 1.21 -14.30
CA SER A 217 -26.76 0.42 -14.41
C SER A 217 -26.53 -1.05 -14.78
N THR A 218 -25.52 -1.31 -15.61
CA THR A 218 -25.13 -2.67 -16.02
C THR A 218 -24.58 -3.48 -14.86
N VAL A 219 -23.77 -2.84 -14.01
CA VAL A 219 -23.19 -3.47 -12.81
C VAL A 219 -24.28 -3.72 -11.78
N VAL A 220 -25.17 -2.77 -11.55
CA VAL A 220 -26.31 -2.93 -10.63
C VAL A 220 -27.17 -4.12 -11.01
N GLN A 221 -27.50 -4.27 -12.30
CA GLN A 221 -28.26 -5.41 -12.78
C GLN A 221 -27.54 -6.73 -12.51
N ALA A 222 -26.26 -6.83 -12.85
CA ALA A 222 -25.48 -8.04 -12.61
C ALA A 222 -25.43 -8.40 -11.12
N TRP A 223 -25.22 -7.43 -10.25
CA TRP A 223 -25.14 -7.66 -8.80
C TRP A 223 -26.47 -7.94 -8.12
N THR A 224 -27.59 -7.52 -8.74
CA THR A 224 -28.92 -7.84 -8.24
C THR A 224 -29.31 -9.27 -8.57
N TYR A 225 -28.88 -9.79 -9.73
CA TYR A 225 -29.16 -11.17 -10.16
C TYR A 225 -28.12 -12.18 -9.68
N SER A 226 -26.95 -11.72 -9.23
CA SER A 226 -25.92 -12.60 -8.68
C SER A 226 -26.37 -13.15 -7.33
N ASP A 227 -26.21 -14.46 -7.16
CA ASP A 227 -26.47 -15.12 -5.88
C ASP A 227 -25.55 -14.50 -4.81
N LEU A 228 -26.13 -14.07 -3.68
CA LEU A 228 -25.47 -13.32 -2.60
C LEU A 228 -24.42 -14.12 -1.80
N ASN A 229 -24.01 -15.25 -2.32
CA ASN A 229 -23.00 -16.11 -1.72
C ASN A 229 -21.59 -15.52 -1.86
N ARG A 230 -21.17 -14.72 -0.88
CA ARG A 230 -19.84 -14.14 -0.80
C ARG A 230 -18.81 -15.20 -0.45
N LEU A 231 -17.74 -15.28 -1.26
CA LEU A 231 -16.63 -16.20 -1.05
C LEU A 231 -15.55 -15.59 -0.14
N TYR A 232 -15.31 -14.29 -0.30
CA TYR A 232 -14.23 -13.57 0.37
C TYR A 232 -14.74 -12.57 1.40
N ASN A 233 -13.89 -12.27 2.37
CA ASN A 233 -14.16 -11.20 3.34
C ASN A 233 -14.27 -9.85 2.61
N TYR A 234 -15.30 -9.08 2.95
CA TYR A 234 -15.59 -7.75 2.36
C TYR A 234 -15.81 -7.75 0.83
N GLU A 235 -16.22 -8.87 0.26
CA GLU A 235 -16.61 -8.95 -1.15
C GLU A 235 -17.82 -8.05 -1.43
N ALA A 236 -17.70 -7.22 -2.48
CA ALA A 236 -18.74 -6.29 -2.91
C ALA A 236 -19.62 -6.86 -4.02
N GLY A 237 -19.05 -7.70 -4.87
CA GLY A 237 -19.73 -8.34 -6.00
C GLY A 237 -18.73 -8.83 -7.05
N GLU A 238 -19.25 -9.44 -8.12
CA GLU A 238 -18.50 -9.95 -9.25
C GLU A 238 -18.92 -9.28 -10.55
N TRP A 239 -17.96 -8.97 -11.41
CA TRP A 239 -18.19 -8.45 -12.76
C TRP A 239 -17.10 -8.95 -13.71
N SER A 240 -17.50 -9.52 -14.86
CA SER A 240 -16.57 -10.00 -15.90
C SER A 240 -15.51 -10.98 -15.37
N GLY A 241 -15.91 -11.95 -14.51
CA GLY A 241 -14.94 -12.90 -13.95
C GLY A 241 -13.96 -12.30 -12.95
N ILE A 242 -14.19 -11.09 -12.46
CA ILE A 242 -13.41 -10.42 -11.42
C ILE A 242 -14.28 -10.21 -10.19
N ARG A 243 -13.83 -10.70 -9.03
CA ARG A 243 -14.47 -10.50 -7.73
C ARG A 243 -13.86 -9.31 -7.01
N PHE A 244 -14.69 -8.35 -6.66
CA PHE A 244 -14.29 -7.10 -6.03
C PHE A 244 -14.37 -7.20 -4.51
N CYS A 245 -13.24 -7.08 -3.85
CA CYS A 245 -13.13 -7.02 -2.40
C CYS A 245 -12.78 -5.60 -1.98
N LYS A 246 -13.65 -4.96 -1.19
CA LYS A 246 -13.48 -3.57 -0.78
C LYS A 246 -12.58 -3.45 0.44
N SER A 247 -11.68 -2.49 0.44
CA SER A 247 -10.88 -2.10 1.60
C SER A 247 -10.74 -0.59 1.69
N ASN A 248 -10.74 -0.07 2.90
CA ASN A 248 -10.44 1.33 3.18
C ASN A 248 -8.93 1.57 3.41
N MET A 249 -8.10 0.53 3.35
CA MET A 249 -6.65 0.61 3.45
C MET A 249 -5.93 0.70 2.10
N VAL A 250 -6.68 0.60 1.00
CA VAL A 250 -6.10 0.78 -0.34
C VAL A 250 -5.46 2.16 -0.42
N PRO A 251 -4.17 2.26 -0.79
CA PRO A 251 -3.47 3.53 -0.89
C PRO A 251 -4.12 4.44 -1.93
N SER A 252 -4.06 5.74 -1.69
CA SER A 252 -4.54 6.74 -2.64
C SER A 252 -3.50 7.84 -2.81
N TRP A 253 -3.54 8.55 -3.94
CA TRP A 253 -2.63 9.64 -4.22
C TRP A 253 -3.42 10.92 -4.51
N THR A 254 -3.15 11.97 -3.74
CA THR A 254 -3.79 13.28 -3.91
C THR A 254 -2.76 14.28 -4.42
N GLY A 255 -3.06 14.94 -5.53
CA GLY A 255 -2.24 16.01 -6.09
C GLY A 255 -2.53 17.35 -5.44
N TYR A 256 -1.49 18.07 -5.02
CA TYR A 256 -1.56 19.42 -4.46
C TYR A 256 -0.72 20.39 -5.29
N ALA A 257 -0.98 21.70 -5.12
CA ALA A 257 -0.16 22.73 -5.72
C ALA A 257 1.31 22.59 -5.30
N ALA A 258 2.22 22.87 -6.24
CA ALA A 258 3.65 22.77 -5.99
C ALA A 258 4.10 23.71 -4.86
N ILE A 259 4.97 23.20 -3.99
CA ILE A 259 5.64 23.99 -2.97
C ILE A 259 6.92 24.56 -3.60
N VAL A 260 7.09 25.88 -3.47
CA VAL A 260 8.26 26.57 -3.98
C VAL A 260 9.31 26.66 -2.88
N GLY A 261 10.53 26.23 -3.16
CA GLY A 261 11.68 26.47 -2.31
C GLY A 261 12.37 27.80 -2.65
N ASN A 262 13.17 28.29 -1.73
CA ASN A 262 13.96 29.49 -1.92
C ASN A 262 15.46 29.16 -2.06
N TYR A 263 16.14 29.90 -2.94
CA TYR A 263 17.59 29.83 -3.04
C TYR A 263 18.25 30.34 -1.76
N ALA A 264 19.21 29.59 -1.24
CA ALA A 264 20.05 29.97 -0.10
C ALA A 264 21.52 30.03 -0.55
N ALA A 265 22.10 31.25 -0.50
CA ALA A 265 23.48 31.47 -0.91
C ALA A 265 24.48 30.77 0.03
N ASN A 266 25.52 30.13 -0.55
CA ASN A 266 26.60 29.44 0.19
C ASN A 266 26.12 28.38 1.21
N ALA A 267 24.91 27.85 1.00
CA ALA A 267 24.30 26.90 1.93
C ALA A 267 24.36 25.44 1.45
N GLY A 268 25.04 25.16 0.33
CA GLY A 268 25.09 23.80 -0.22
C GLY A 268 26.11 23.64 -1.34
N SER A 269 25.98 22.59 -2.13
CA SER A 269 26.86 22.19 -3.23
C SER A 269 26.21 22.23 -4.61
N PHE A 270 25.00 22.80 -4.75
CA PHE A 270 24.34 22.90 -6.04
C PHE A 270 25.09 23.84 -7.00
N SER A 271 25.17 23.44 -8.27
CA SER A 271 25.71 24.29 -9.34
C SER A 271 24.77 25.44 -9.66
N ALA A 272 25.28 26.48 -10.32
CA ALA A 272 24.49 27.61 -10.82
C ALA A 272 23.60 27.19 -12.02
N ALA A 273 22.58 26.39 -11.75
CA ALA A 273 21.59 25.90 -12.72
C ALA A 273 20.24 25.75 -12.04
N SER A 274 19.16 25.74 -12.83
CA SER A 274 17.83 25.50 -12.28
C SER A 274 17.75 24.13 -11.61
N GLN A 275 17.26 24.10 -10.39
CA GLN A 275 16.92 22.89 -9.65
C GLN A 275 15.39 22.76 -9.58
N TYR A 276 14.90 21.53 -9.58
CA TYR A 276 13.49 21.24 -9.52
C TYR A 276 13.18 20.49 -8.24
N ILE A 277 12.10 20.90 -7.56
CA ILE A 277 11.73 20.36 -6.26
C ILE A 277 10.32 19.77 -6.28
N LEU A 278 10.14 18.67 -5.57
CA LEU A 278 8.86 18.05 -5.30
C LEU A 278 8.82 17.63 -3.83
N VAL A 279 7.72 17.92 -3.15
CA VAL A 279 7.51 17.52 -1.77
C VAL A 279 6.39 16.49 -1.73
N THR A 280 6.56 15.42 -0.97
CA THR A 280 5.52 14.41 -0.74
C THR A 280 5.17 14.33 0.73
N GLY A 281 3.91 14.11 1.03
CA GLY A 281 3.41 13.87 2.38
C GLY A 281 3.17 12.39 2.62
N VAL A 282 3.80 11.87 3.65
CA VAL A 282 3.65 10.49 4.13
C VAL A 282 2.65 10.48 5.27
N ASP A 283 1.59 9.75 5.13
CA ASP A 283 0.62 9.53 6.20
C ASP A 283 1.29 8.81 7.37
N THR A 284 1.22 9.38 8.58
CA THR A 284 1.84 8.81 9.77
C THR A 284 1.24 7.48 10.21
N GLN A 285 -0.02 7.19 9.83
CA GLN A 285 -0.69 5.94 10.17
C GLN A 285 -0.38 4.84 9.16
N ASN A 286 -0.54 5.15 7.87
CA ASN A 286 -0.41 4.15 6.79
C ASN A 286 1.02 4.05 6.24
N GLN A 287 1.88 5.03 6.52
CA GLN A 287 3.30 5.03 6.15
C GLN A 287 3.58 4.97 4.63
N TYR A 288 2.65 5.44 3.77
CA TYR A 288 2.92 5.62 2.35
C TYR A 288 2.70 7.07 1.90
N GLU A 289 3.37 7.43 0.83
CA GLU A 289 3.31 8.77 0.24
C GLU A 289 1.97 8.96 -0.48
N SER A 290 1.05 9.64 0.20
CA SER A 290 -0.32 9.85 -0.28
C SER A 290 -0.56 11.25 -0.82
N ARG A 291 0.18 12.26 -0.37
CA ARG A 291 0.07 13.65 -0.80
C ARG A 291 1.27 14.04 -1.64
N ILE A 292 1.04 14.60 -2.82
CA ILE A 292 2.11 14.98 -3.74
C ILE A 292 1.97 16.46 -4.08
N TYR A 293 2.94 17.26 -3.64
CA TYR A 293 3.00 18.70 -3.82
C TYR A 293 3.92 19.04 -5.00
N GLY A 294 3.39 19.00 -6.19
CA GLY A 294 4.14 19.27 -7.42
C GLY A 294 3.25 19.29 -8.64
N GLY A 295 1.99 18.82 -8.50
CA GLY A 295 1.11 18.69 -9.64
C GLY A 295 1.76 17.84 -10.74
N ALA A 296 1.55 18.22 -12.00
CA ALA A 296 2.16 17.54 -13.16
C ALA A 296 3.64 17.88 -13.35
N ALA A 297 4.16 18.94 -12.73
CA ALA A 297 5.53 19.39 -12.88
C ALA A 297 6.14 19.86 -11.56
N PRO A 298 7.39 19.46 -11.24
CA PRO A 298 8.13 19.97 -10.09
C PRO A 298 8.33 21.49 -10.15
N ALA A 299 8.38 22.15 -8.98
CA ALA A 299 8.67 23.59 -8.92
C ALA A 299 10.14 23.85 -9.27
N ALA A 300 10.37 24.84 -10.15
CA ALA A 300 11.72 25.27 -10.52
C ALA A 300 12.26 26.30 -9.53
N ILE A 301 13.53 26.13 -9.14
CA ILE A 301 14.29 27.09 -8.32
C ILE A 301 15.55 27.47 -9.09
N VAL A 302 15.69 28.76 -9.38
CA VAL A 302 16.87 29.28 -10.07
C VAL A 302 17.99 29.49 -9.06
N MET A 303 19.10 28.78 -9.23
CA MET A 303 20.31 28.94 -8.42
C MET A 303 21.12 30.11 -8.98
N ALA A 304 21.19 31.21 -8.24
CA ALA A 304 21.85 32.43 -8.66
C ALA A 304 23.40 32.30 -8.71
N ALA A 305 23.99 31.41 -7.92
CA ALA A 305 25.42 31.13 -7.90
C ALA A 305 25.70 29.65 -7.57
N ALA A 306 26.94 29.20 -7.83
CA ALA A 306 27.42 27.91 -7.36
C ALA A 306 27.50 27.87 -5.83
N ASN A 307 27.54 26.64 -5.27
CA ASN A 307 27.50 26.38 -3.82
C ASN A 307 26.22 26.87 -3.13
N GLY A 308 25.12 26.96 -3.87
CA GLY A 308 23.82 27.25 -3.32
C GLY A 308 23.18 26.06 -2.59
N GLY A 309 22.26 26.35 -1.69
CA GLY A 309 21.31 25.43 -1.08
C GLY A 309 19.87 25.79 -1.43
N ILE A 310 18.93 24.92 -1.05
CA ILE A 310 17.51 25.13 -1.23
C ILE A 310 16.84 25.09 0.13
N THR A 311 16.17 26.18 0.52
CA THR A 311 15.35 26.21 1.74
C THR A 311 13.90 25.98 1.38
N VAL A 312 13.28 24.98 2.02
CA VAL A 312 11.89 24.59 1.82
C VAL A 312 11.20 24.50 3.16
N THR A 313 9.97 25.04 3.22
CA THR A 313 9.10 24.87 4.39
C THR A 313 8.04 23.84 4.08
N THR A 314 7.95 22.79 4.89
CA THR A 314 6.94 21.75 4.75
C THR A 314 5.55 22.28 5.07
N PRO A 315 4.49 21.74 4.45
CA PRO A 315 3.11 22.15 4.74
C PRO A 315 2.73 21.95 6.21
N ASN A 316 1.88 22.83 6.72
CA ASN A 316 1.30 22.66 8.06
C ASN A 316 0.09 21.72 8.01
N THR A 317 0.33 20.42 7.86
CA THR A 317 -0.72 19.41 7.80
C THR A 317 -0.51 18.37 8.89
N VAL A 318 -1.42 18.34 9.85
CA VAL A 318 -1.39 17.38 10.97
C VAL A 318 -1.60 15.95 10.44
N GLY A 319 -0.90 14.98 11.02
CA GLY A 319 -0.98 13.56 10.63
C GLY A 319 -0.11 13.18 9.44
N TYR A 320 0.73 14.09 8.94
CA TYR A 320 1.67 13.84 7.85
C TYR A 320 3.09 14.22 8.24
N THR A 321 4.02 13.48 7.68
CA THR A 321 5.45 13.82 7.63
C THR A 321 5.85 13.98 6.17
N PHE A 322 6.99 14.62 5.89
CA PHE A 322 7.30 15.02 4.52
C PHE A 322 8.65 14.52 4.03
N ASN A 323 8.69 14.12 2.77
CA ASN A 323 9.88 13.83 2.01
C ASN A 323 10.09 14.93 0.96
N ILE A 324 11.34 15.29 0.69
CA ILE A 324 11.70 16.32 -0.28
C ILE A 324 12.61 15.70 -1.34
N TYR A 325 12.22 15.84 -2.59
CA TYR A 325 12.93 15.37 -3.77
C TYR A 325 13.46 16.53 -4.58
N VAL A 326 14.71 16.45 -5.03
CA VAL A 326 15.36 17.49 -5.84
C VAL A 326 16.07 16.85 -7.03
N GLY A 327 16.10 17.56 -8.14
CA GLY A 327 16.80 17.13 -9.35
C GLY A 327 17.05 18.29 -10.30
N THR A 328 17.80 18.01 -11.37
CA THR A 328 18.22 19.01 -12.37
C THR A 328 17.30 19.11 -13.57
N THR A 329 16.32 18.24 -13.69
CA THR A 329 15.39 18.19 -14.84
C THR A 329 13.95 18.34 -14.38
N ASN A 330 13.13 18.99 -15.22
CA ASN A 330 11.69 19.16 -14.97
C ASN A 330 10.93 17.86 -15.25
N SER A 331 11.27 16.81 -14.51
CA SER A 331 10.60 15.52 -14.61
C SER A 331 10.60 14.82 -13.24
N PRO A 332 9.45 14.37 -12.73
CA PRO A 332 9.40 13.63 -11.47
C PRO A 332 10.28 12.38 -11.44
N THR A 333 10.51 11.74 -12.60
CA THR A 333 11.32 10.52 -12.72
C THR A 333 12.81 10.74 -12.49
N ASN A 334 13.28 12.00 -12.57
CA ASN A 334 14.69 12.37 -12.43
C ASN A 334 14.98 13.14 -11.13
N LEU A 335 14.04 13.15 -10.21
CA LEU A 335 14.24 13.70 -8.87
C LEU A 335 14.75 12.62 -7.93
N GLY A 336 15.68 12.98 -7.06
CA GLY A 336 16.18 12.12 -6.00
C GLY A 336 15.75 12.58 -4.61
N LEU A 337 15.52 11.64 -3.71
CA LEU A 337 15.19 11.94 -2.30
C LEU A 337 16.39 12.64 -1.63
N CYS A 338 16.20 13.89 -1.20
CA CYS A 338 17.27 14.71 -0.63
C CYS A 338 17.18 14.88 0.87
N ALA A 339 16.01 15.01 1.40
CA ALA A 339 15.84 15.24 2.81
C ALA A 339 14.70 14.40 3.38
N SER A 340 15.08 13.65 4.38
CA SER A 340 14.19 13.02 5.31
C SER A 340 14.78 13.29 6.71
N GLY A 341 14.30 14.36 7.37
CA GLY A 341 14.72 14.71 8.72
C GLY A 341 15.62 15.93 8.89
N PRO A 342 15.89 16.36 10.12
CA PRO A 342 16.55 17.63 10.44
C PRO A 342 18.06 17.64 10.16
N VAL A 343 18.62 16.63 9.53
CA VAL A 343 20.06 16.49 9.32
C VAL A 343 20.42 16.81 7.87
N ASN A 344 21.42 17.64 7.69
CA ASN A 344 22.00 18.03 6.41
C ASN A 344 22.50 16.81 5.64
N GLY A 345 21.89 16.48 4.53
CA GLY A 345 22.39 15.47 3.58
C GLY A 345 21.46 14.28 3.35
N PRO A 346 21.72 13.49 2.29
CA PRO A 346 21.00 12.28 2.01
C PRO A 346 21.30 11.25 3.11
N LEU A 347 20.29 10.87 3.88
CA LEU A 347 20.43 9.86 4.92
C LEU A 347 20.29 8.49 4.30
N ALA A 348 21.40 7.82 4.09
CA ALA A 348 21.42 6.44 3.67
C ALA A 348 20.66 5.57 4.70
N GLY A 349 19.45 5.14 4.35
CA GLY A 349 18.71 4.12 5.07
C GLY A 349 17.89 4.56 6.28
N GLN A 350 17.71 5.86 6.54
CA GLN A 350 16.83 6.34 7.61
C GLN A 350 15.67 7.17 7.05
N ALA A 351 14.46 6.66 7.20
CA ALA A 351 13.21 7.37 6.94
C ALA A 351 12.84 8.28 8.13
N THR A 352 13.71 9.21 8.52
CA THR A 352 13.32 10.29 9.45
C THR A 352 12.60 11.36 8.65
N GLN A 353 11.30 11.27 8.63
CA GLN A 353 10.42 12.15 7.89
C GLN A 353 10.37 13.53 8.55
N ILE A 354 10.33 14.56 7.73
CA ILE A 354 10.32 15.94 8.21
C ILE A 354 8.94 16.28 8.81
N PRO A 355 8.87 16.83 10.03
CA PRO A 355 7.59 17.25 10.61
C PRO A 355 6.88 18.35 9.78
N PRO A 356 5.55 18.54 9.98
CA PRO A 356 4.85 19.65 9.38
C PRO A 356 5.39 21.00 9.85
N ASN A 357 5.21 22.03 9.02
CA ASN A 357 5.63 23.41 9.27
C ASN A 357 7.12 23.56 9.68
N THR A 358 7.98 22.76 9.08
CA THR A 358 9.42 22.76 9.37
C THR A 358 10.20 23.29 8.17
N ALA A 359 11.06 24.30 8.39
CA ALA A 359 11.97 24.80 7.38
C ALA A 359 13.23 23.91 7.33
N VAL A 360 13.56 23.40 6.16
CA VAL A 360 14.73 22.55 5.92
C VAL A 360 15.59 23.14 4.83
N THR A 361 16.91 23.13 5.03
CA THR A 361 17.87 23.53 4.00
C THR A 361 18.51 22.29 3.40
N ILE A 362 18.34 22.13 2.09
CA ILE A 362 18.90 21.03 1.30
C ILE A 362 20.23 21.51 0.71
N THR A 363 21.27 20.74 0.93
CA THR A 363 22.65 21.13 0.62
C THR A 363 23.24 20.41 -0.59
N GLY A 364 22.60 19.36 -1.11
CA GLY A 364 23.15 18.57 -2.20
C GLY A 364 22.09 17.71 -2.92
N THR A 365 22.55 17.01 -3.96
CA THR A 365 21.73 16.11 -4.78
C THR A 365 21.33 14.86 -3.99
N GLY A 366 20.12 14.36 -4.26
CA GLY A 366 19.51 13.27 -3.53
C GLY A 366 19.92 11.87 -3.92
N MET A 367 19.37 10.92 -3.18
CA MET A 367 19.52 9.48 -3.43
C MET A 367 18.73 9.02 -4.66
N ALA A 368 19.04 7.85 -5.19
CA ALA A 368 18.38 7.23 -6.35
C ALA A 368 16.94 6.74 -6.08
N GLN A 369 16.20 7.41 -5.20
CA GLN A 369 14.80 7.12 -4.93
C GLN A 369 13.93 8.20 -5.58
N THR A 370 13.06 7.79 -6.49
CA THR A 370 12.15 8.69 -7.21
C THR A 370 10.81 8.84 -6.46
N PRO A 371 10.18 10.04 -6.54
CA PRO A 371 8.85 10.25 -5.96
C PRO A 371 7.78 9.45 -6.73
N PRO A 372 6.64 9.15 -6.10
CA PRO A 372 5.49 8.59 -6.80
C PRO A 372 4.97 9.58 -7.86
N ALA A 373 4.42 9.04 -8.97
CA ALA A 373 3.82 9.85 -10.01
C ALA A 373 2.66 10.70 -9.45
N SER A 374 2.63 11.99 -9.78
CA SER A 374 1.65 12.94 -9.26
C SER A 374 0.32 12.86 -10.03
N PRO A 375 -0.84 12.87 -9.34
CA PRO A 375 -2.12 13.22 -9.94
C PRO A 375 -2.16 14.71 -10.35
N ALA A 376 -3.16 15.09 -11.15
CA ALA A 376 -3.46 16.49 -11.36
C ALA A 376 -3.84 17.18 -10.04
N THR A 377 -3.54 18.48 -9.93
CA THR A 377 -3.82 19.26 -8.72
C THR A 377 -5.30 19.22 -8.35
N GLY A 378 -5.60 18.93 -7.09
CA GLY A 378 -6.96 18.82 -6.57
C GLY A 378 -7.65 17.49 -6.82
N LEU A 379 -6.99 16.53 -7.45
CA LEU A 379 -7.54 15.19 -7.69
C LEU A 379 -6.92 14.14 -6.77
N THR A 380 -7.77 13.20 -6.32
CA THR A 380 -7.33 11.99 -5.63
C THR A 380 -7.56 10.78 -6.52
N VAL A 381 -6.49 10.04 -6.76
CA VAL A 381 -6.49 8.83 -7.58
C VAL A 381 -6.44 7.60 -6.69
N TYR A 382 -7.31 6.66 -6.96
CA TYR A 382 -7.43 5.39 -6.26
C TYR A 382 -7.02 4.24 -7.18
N PRO A 383 -6.08 3.38 -6.77
CA PRO A 383 -5.77 2.16 -7.49
C PRO A 383 -6.81 1.07 -7.16
N THR A 384 -7.12 0.27 -8.15
CA THR A 384 -7.79 -1.03 -8.01
C THR A 384 -6.80 -2.09 -8.48
N TYR A 385 -6.40 -2.99 -7.59
CA TYR A 385 -5.45 -4.06 -7.90
C TYR A 385 -6.22 -5.30 -8.33
N VAL A 386 -6.11 -5.71 -9.59
CA VAL A 386 -6.65 -6.96 -10.12
C VAL A 386 -5.54 -8.00 -10.09
N ILE A 387 -5.78 -9.12 -9.42
CA ILE A 387 -4.76 -10.08 -9.03
C ILE A 387 -5.18 -11.46 -9.49
N GLY A 388 -4.26 -12.15 -10.17
CA GLY A 388 -4.33 -13.59 -10.44
C GLY A 388 -3.61 -14.39 -9.37
N ARG A 389 -3.83 -15.69 -9.36
CA ARG A 389 -3.14 -16.62 -8.45
C ARG A 389 -1.62 -16.58 -8.71
N GLY A 390 -0.82 -16.60 -7.65
CA GLY A 390 0.63 -16.56 -7.75
C GLY A 390 1.21 -15.20 -8.16
N ALA A 391 0.44 -14.12 -8.08
CA ALA A 391 0.94 -12.76 -8.37
C ALA A 391 1.92 -12.28 -7.30
N TYR A 392 1.61 -12.54 -6.04
CA TYR A 392 2.47 -12.18 -4.90
C TYR A 392 2.45 -13.25 -3.82
N GLY A 393 3.48 -13.27 -3.01
CA GLY A 393 3.63 -14.17 -1.88
C GLY A 393 3.92 -13.45 -0.58
N GLN A 394 3.57 -14.11 0.51
CA GLN A 394 3.79 -13.62 1.87
C GLN A 394 4.86 -14.49 2.52
N VAL A 395 6.05 -13.91 2.67
CA VAL A 395 7.21 -14.60 3.23
C VAL A 395 7.16 -14.48 4.75
N LYS A 396 7.05 -15.61 5.43
CA LYS A 396 7.10 -15.70 6.89
C LYS A 396 8.35 -16.49 7.30
N LEU A 397 9.18 -15.88 8.14
CA LEU A 397 10.26 -16.58 8.83
C LEU A 397 9.81 -17.07 10.20
N LYS A 398 9.01 -16.25 10.90
CA LYS A 398 8.47 -16.57 12.22
C LYS A 398 7.08 -15.96 12.39
N ASP A 399 6.19 -16.72 12.99
CA ASP A 399 4.86 -16.24 13.33
C ASP A 399 4.90 -15.14 14.41
N VAL A 400 3.75 -14.53 14.67
CA VAL A 400 3.63 -13.48 15.67
C VAL A 400 3.91 -14.04 17.06
N GLU A 401 4.94 -13.51 17.71
CA GLU A 401 5.27 -13.78 19.09
C GLU A 401 4.80 -12.64 19.99
N TRP A 402 4.11 -13.01 21.05
CA TRP A 402 3.68 -12.09 22.10
C TRP A 402 4.62 -12.20 23.30
N SER A 403 4.97 -11.06 23.87
CA SER A 403 5.75 -10.95 25.11
C SER A 403 4.94 -10.18 26.15
N TYR A 404 4.78 -10.77 27.30
CA TYR A 404 4.09 -10.17 28.44
C TYR A 404 5.05 -10.10 29.61
N LEU A 405 5.46 -8.90 29.98
CA LEU A 405 6.29 -8.65 31.15
C LEU A 405 5.38 -8.05 32.24
N LYS A 406 5.14 -8.82 33.28
CA LYS A 406 4.31 -8.45 34.43
C LYS A 406 5.08 -8.40 35.74
N ASP A 407 6.22 -9.09 35.80
CA ASP A 407 7.01 -9.27 37.00
C ASP A 407 8.24 -8.38 36.97
N ALA A 408 8.74 -8.04 38.15
CA ALA A 408 9.96 -7.25 38.30
C ALA A 408 11.14 -7.88 37.56
N ASP A 409 11.90 -7.07 36.84
CA ASP A 409 13.13 -7.46 36.16
C ASP A 409 14.29 -6.52 36.52
N LYS A 410 15.46 -6.74 35.89
CA LYS A 410 16.66 -5.91 36.12
C LYS A 410 16.47 -4.45 35.73
N SER A 411 15.56 -4.15 34.81
CA SER A 411 15.28 -2.79 34.32
C SER A 411 14.20 -2.09 35.15
N ASP A 412 13.32 -2.87 35.78
CA ASP A 412 12.23 -2.37 36.64
C ASP A 412 12.12 -3.21 37.94
N PRO A 413 13.05 -3.03 38.90
CA PRO A 413 13.08 -3.83 40.12
C PRO A 413 11.91 -3.55 41.06
N LEU A 414 11.20 -2.43 40.89
CA LEU A 414 10.02 -2.07 41.69
C LEU A 414 8.69 -2.48 41.02
N ASN A 415 8.74 -3.08 39.85
CA ASN A 415 7.59 -3.53 39.08
C ASN A 415 6.56 -2.40 38.80
N GLN A 416 7.09 -1.23 38.41
CA GLN A 416 6.28 -0.05 38.11
C GLN A 416 5.70 -0.03 36.69
N GLN A 417 6.17 -0.94 35.81
CA GLN A 417 5.78 -1.00 34.41
C GLN A 417 5.34 -2.40 34.02
N ARG A 418 4.21 -2.48 33.33
CA ARG A 418 3.74 -3.67 32.64
C ARG A 418 3.86 -3.49 31.16
N ILE A 419 4.54 -4.39 30.47
CA ILE A 419 4.85 -4.28 29.05
C ILE A 419 4.16 -5.41 28.29
N ILE A 420 3.44 -5.02 27.25
CA ILE A 420 2.89 -5.92 26.23
C ILE A 420 3.63 -5.62 24.95
N GLY A 421 4.34 -6.60 24.41
CA GLY A 421 5.03 -6.47 23.15
C GLY A 421 4.65 -7.58 22.17
N TRP A 422 4.78 -7.30 20.90
CA TRP A 422 4.67 -8.29 19.84
C TRP A 422 5.80 -8.12 18.85
N LYS A 423 6.18 -9.21 18.20
CA LYS A 423 7.12 -9.20 17.10
C LYS A 423 6.79 -10.29 16.09
N THR A 424 7.12 -10.07 14.85
CA THR A 424 7.02 -11.04 13.75
C THR A 424 8.09 -10.80 12.71
N PHE A 425 8.46 -11.83 11.96
CA PHE A 425 9.34 -11.71 10.80
C PHE A 425 8.54 -11.95 9.54
N TYR A 426 8.33 -10.89 8.78
CA TYR A 426 7.42 -10.87 7.65
C TYR A 426 7.97 -10.05 6.49
N GLY A 427 7.68 -10.48 5.27
CA GLY A 427 7.94 -9.76 4.04
C GLY A 427 6.92 -10.12 2.97
N THR A 428 6.68 -9.24 2.02
CA THR A 428 5.83 -9.49 0.85
C THR A 428 6.67 -9.41 -0.41
N ILE A 429 6.45 -10.32 -1.34
CA ILE A 429 7.16 -10.43 -2.61
C ILE A 429 6.17 -10.44 -3.76
N LEU A 430 6.46 -9.70 -4.83
CA LEU A 430 5.81 -9.86 -6.11
C LEU A 430 6.47 -11.04 -6.84
N LEU A 431 5.77 -12.18 -6.89
CA LEU A 431 6.27 -13.39 -7.55
C LEU A 431 6.21 -13.26 -9.06
N ASN A 432 5.10 -12.75 -9.57
CA ASN A 432 4.90 -12.54 -10.99
C ASN A 432 4.13 -11.25 -11.27
N VAL A 433 4.85 -10.22 -11.71
CA VAL A 433 4.27 -8.92 -12.02
C VAL A 433 3.24 -8.99 -13.16
N GLN A 434 3.36 -9.96 -14.08
CA GLN A 434 2.43 -10.15 -15.20
C GLN A 434 1.06 -10.69 -14.76
N PHE A 435 0.95 -11.28 -13.57
CA PHE A 435 -0.31 -11.80 -13.04
C PHE A 435 -1.10 -10.78 -12.21
N MET A 436 -0.64 -9.54 -12.22
CA MET A 436 -1.30 -8.43 -11.53
C MET A 436 -1.41 -7.23 -12.46
N ALA A 437 -2.58 -6.58 -12.46
CA ALA A 437 -2.79 -5.30 -13.11
C ALA A 437 -3.36 -4.29 -12.13
N ARG A 438 -2.95 -3.03 -12.25
CA ARG A 438 -3.46 -1.93 -11.45
C ARG A 438 -4.29 -1.01 -12.34
N ILE A 439 -5.56 -0.78 -11.97
CA ILE A 439 -6.41 0.21 -12.61
C ILE A 439 -6.38 1.48 -11.75
N GLU A 440 -6.07 2.61 -12.33
CA GLU A 440 -6.10 3.89 -11.65
C GLU A 440 -7.31 4.72 -12.10
N SER A 441 -8.13 5.12 -11.14
CA SER A 441 -9.36 5.90 -11.35
C SER A 441 -9.51 7.00 -10.30
N VAL A 442 -10.35 7.97 -10.59
CA VAL A 442 -10.79 9.00 -9.64
C VAL A 442 -12.14 8.55 -9.05
N SER A 443 -12.54 9.09 -7.92
CA SER A 443 -13.87 8.89 -7.35
C SER A 443 -14.63 10.23 -7.30
N ALA A 444 -15.88 10.20 -7.71
CA ALA A 444 -16.78 11.35 -7.63
C ALA A 444 -17.10 11.74 -6.16
N TYR A 445 -16.94 10.81 -5.24
CA TYR A 445 -17.25 11.01 -3.82
C TYR A 445 -16.08 11.55 -2.99
N THR A 446 -14.89 11.70 -3.56
CA THR A 446 -13.71 12.18 -2.80
C THR A 446 -13.93 13.56 -2.19
N ALA A 447 -14.57 14.46 -2.93
CA ALA A 447 -14.83 15.83 -2.46
C ALA A 447 -15.85 15.92 -1.30
N THR A 448 -16.63 14.86 -1.07
CA THR A 448 -17.68 14.82 -0.03
C THR A 448 -17.11 14.45 1.34
N PHE A 449 -15.97 13.75 1.37
CA PHE A 449 -15.36 13.20 2.60
C PHE A 449 -13.92 13.67 2.83
N GLY A 450 -13.44 14.64 2.05
CA GLY A 450 -12.09 15.20 2.14
C GLY A 450 -11.97 16.34 3.14
#